data_231cb273862b354d4fac6510c059e58e
#
_entry.id   231cb273862b354d4fac6510c059e58e
#
_cell.length_a   1.000
_cell.length_b   1.000
_cell.length_c   1.000
_cell.angle_alpha   90.00
_cell.angle_beta   90.00
_cell.angle_gamma   90.00
#
_symmetry.space_group_name_H-M   'P 1'
#
loop_
_entity.id
_entity.type
_entity.pdbx_description
1 polymer ?
#
loop_
_entity_poly.entity_id
_entity_poly.type
_entity_poly.pdbx_seq_one_letter_code
_entity_poly.pdbx_strand_id
1 'polypeptide(L)'
;RMAIYYIHRMPAIQAWKTQTVPDMGYDHNTYPCKIIGATIRNEVLVAKEFPLLAEEAITMAKNAATFLIDMSRPEGAPLAFFPPTYYLDYVSSKRDWNQGKTMTLEACAAGHAFLDLYDYTGDQLYYNRAIGIADTYLKLQREDGSYPIKVDFVTGEPVNEVRAMLHPLLNYVLRLHNQYGLTKYDSIAEKGEKWMNEVAVEAFNMTGQFEDVSVLGLEPYENLTNCTAAPYASYLLNKENITEIDLQNAKDLIRLSEDQFTFWDIVPNEHGVKRFAAPCVVEQYKYWTPVDASAHNVSMAFLDLYEVTGDPLALAKAKALI
;
A
#
# COMPACT_ATOMS: atom_id res chain seq x y z
N ARG A 1 -8.49 -9.58 16.10
CA ARG A 1 -8.65 -8.89 17.41
C ARG A 1 -7.34 -8.76 18.17
N MET A 2 -6.60 -9.85 18.43
CA MET A 2 -5.35 -9.78 19.23
C MET A 2 -4.30 -8.87 18.59
N ALA A 3 -4.04 -9.00 17.28
CA ALA A 3 -3.03 -8.20 16.59
C ALA A 3 -3.27 -6.69 16.73
N ILE A 4 -4.49 -6.21 16.43
CA ILE A 4 -4.83 -4.78 16.55
C ILE A 4 -4.69 -4.28 17.98
N TYR A 5 -5.01 -5.11 18.99
CA TYR A 5 -4.83 -4.77 20.39
C TYR A 5 -3.34 -4.64 20.76
N TYR A 6 -2.49 -5.55 20.29
CA TYR A 6 -1.04 -5.47 20.56
C TYR A 6 -0.41 -4.24 19.90
N ILE A 7 -0.80 -3.92 18.66
CA ILE A 7 -0.36 -2.69 17.97
C ILE A 7 -0.78 -1.46 18.78
N HIS A 8 -2.04 -1.37 19.17
CA HIS A 8 -2.55 -0.29 20.03
C HIS A 8 -1.71 -0.10 21.31
N ARG A 9 -1.22 -1.20 21.90
CA ARG A 9 -0.41 -1.16 23.12
C ARG A 9 1.07 -0.86 22.92
N MET A 10 1.56 -0.76 21.71
CA MET A 10 2.96 -0.40 21.43
C MET A 10 3.27 1.02 21.97
N PRO A 11 4.41 1.23 22.64
CA PRO A 11 4.77 2.54 23.21
C PRO A 11 4.69 3.69 22.19
N ALA A 12 5.18 3.48 20.97
CA ALA A 12 5.14 4.48 19.91
C ALA A 12 3.72 4.85 19.45
N ILE A 13 2.79 3.89 19.52
CA ILE A 13 1.37 4.13 19.20
C ILE A 13 0.69 4.83 20.39
N GLN A 14 0.99 4.40 21.62
CA GLN A 14 0.45 5.03 22.83
C GLN A 14 0.89 6.50 22.99
N ALA A 15 1.99 6.92 22.38
CA ALA A 15 2.42 8.31 22.36
C ALA A 15 1.35 9.26 21.77
N TRP A 16 0.58 8.80 20.79
CA TRP A 16 -0.51 9.55 20.19
C TRP A 16 -1.66 9.93 21.15
N LYS A 17 -1.69 9.40 22.37
CA LYS A 17 -2.69 9.82 23.38
C LYS A 17 -2.60 11.30 23.74
N THR A 18 -1.40 11.85 23.74
CA THR A 18 -1.10 13.17 24.32
C THR A 18 -0.36 14.10 23.37
N GLN A 19 0.00 13.64 22.18
CA GLN A 19 0.78 14.43 21.22
C GLN A 19 0.27 14.24 19.78
N THR A 20 0.54 15.24 18.95
CA THR A 20 0.20 15.26 17.52
C THR A 20 1.44 15.14 16.63
N VAL A 21 2.54 14.64 17.18
CA VAL A 21 3.78 14.34 16.44
C VAL A 21 4.19 12.89 16.73
N PRO A 22 4.80 12.19 15.76
CA PRO A 22 5.16 10.79 15.97
C PRO A 22 6.28 10.63 17.00
N ASP A 23 6.27 9.52 17.73
CA ASP A 23 7.42 9.08 18.51
C ASP A 23 8.50 8.56 17.55
N MET A 24 9.62 9.27 17.47
CA MET A 24 10.74 8.91 16.61
C MET A 24 11.65 7.83 17.20
N GLY A 25 11.36 7.32 18.40
CA GLY A 25 11.93 6.07 18.91
C GLY A 25 11.48 4.84 18.10
N TYR A 26 10.41 4.97 17.32
CA TYR A 26 9.98 3.99 16.34
C TYR A 26 10.30 4.50 14.94
N ASP A 27 11.38 4.01 14.36
CA ASP A 27 11.96 4.51 13.11
C ASP A 27 11.03 4.40 11.89
N HIS A 28 10.09 3.45 11.89
CA HIS A 28 9.06 3.34 10.84
C HIS A 28 8.16 4.58 10.75
N ASN A 29 8.04 5.39 11.80
CA ASN A 29 7.33 6.67 11.76
C ASN A 29 7.96 7.69 10.79
N THR A 30 9.14 7.38 10.23
CA THR A 30 9.74 8.15 9.11
C THR A 30 8.99 8.02 7.79
N TYR A 31 8.01 7.12 7.70
CA TYR A 31 7.13 6.91 6.55
C TYR A 31 5.67 7.30 6.85
N PRO A 32 5.33 8.62 6.89
CA PRO A 32 4.03 9.10 7.36
C PRO A 32 2.83 8.47 6.68
N CYS A 33 2.76 8.50 5.36
CA CYS A 33 1.60 7.97 4.63
C CYS A 33 1.29 6.51 5.01
N LYS A 34 2.32 5.67 5.00
CA LYS A 34 2.22 4.23 5.18
C LYS A 34 1.97 3.87 6.66
N ILE A 35 2.83 4.34 7.55
CA ILE A 35 2.84 3.89 8.95
C ILE A 35 1.83 4.66 9.79
N ILE A 36 1.76 5.98 9.66
CA ILE A 36 0.80 6.76 10.44
C ILE A 36 -0.61 6.55 9.88
N GLY A 37 -0.75 6.40 8.55
CA GLY A 37 -2.01 5.95 7.96
C GLY A 37 -2.49 4.61 8.51
N ALA A 38 -1.58 3.62 8.61
CA ALA A 38 -1.89 2.32 9.22
C ALA A 38 -2.23 2.44 10.71
N THR A 39 -1.56 3.33 11.45
CA THR A 39 -1.89 3.63 12.85
C THR A 39 -3.32 4.14 13.00
N ILE A 40 -3.72 5.12 12.19
CA ILE A 40 -5.10 5.66 12.22
C ILE A 40 -6.12 4.53 11.99
N ARG A 41 -5.89 3.70 10.98
CA ARG A 41 -6.76 2.57 10.65
C ARG A 41 -6.83 1.54 11.77
N ASN A 42 -5.68 1.20 12.39
CA ASN A 42 -5.64 0.30 13.54
C ASN A 42 -6.46 0.84 14.70
N GLU A 43 -6.31 2.12 15.04
CA GLU A 43 -7.01 2.72 16.17
C GLU A 43 -8.52 2.82 15.92
N VAL A 44 -8.96 3.05 14.68
CA VAL A 44 -10.38 2.94 14.31
C VAL A 44 -10.91 1.52 14.49
N LEU A 45 -10.12 0.50 14.12
CA LEU A 45 -10.49 -0.91 14.36
C LEU A 45 -10.53 -1.24 15.84
N VAL A 46 -9.57 -0.74 16.65
CA VAL A 46 -9.59 -0.89 18.11
C VAL A 46 -10.87 -0.30 18.70
N ALA A 47 -11.26 0.90 18.25
CA ALA A 47 -12.49 1.54 18.72
C ALA A 47 -13.75 0.73 18.39
N LYS A 48 -13.78 0.08 17.22
CA LYS A 48 -14.90 -0.80 16.82
C LYS A 48 -14.95 -2.11 17.61
N GLU A 49 -13.79 -2.72 17.82
CA GLU A 49 -13.67 -4.08 18.39
C GLU A 49 -13.61 -4.10 19.92
N PHE A 50 -13.20 -2.99 20.56
CA PHE A 50 -12.99 -2.85 22.00
C PHE A 50 -13.68 -1.60 22.54
N PRO A 51 -14.99 -1.63 22.81
CA PRO A 51 -15.76 -0.44 23.21
C PRO A 51 -15.19 0.31 24.42
N LEU A 52 -14.52 -0.39 25.34
CA LEU A 52 -13.89 0.23 26.51
C LEU A 52 -12.63 1.06 26.18
N LEU A 53 -12.06 0.87 25.00
CA LEU A 53 -10.90 1.61 24.51
C LEU A 53 -11.29 2.64 23.43
N ALA A 54 -12.56 2.73 23.05
CA ALA A 54 -13.00 3.48 21.89
C ALA A 54 -12.63 4.97 21.97
N GLU A 55 -12.87 5.62 23.11
CA GLU A 55 -12.55 7.05 23.30
C GLU A 55 -11.04 7.31 23.19
N GLU A 56 -10.22 6.46 23.84
CA GLU A 56 -8.78 6.54 23.80
C GLU A 56 -8.26 6.33 22.36
N ALA A 57 -8.69 5.27 21.72
CA ALA A 57 -8.25 4.91 20.37
C ALA A 57 -8.62 5.99 19.32
N ILE A 58 -9.83 6.53 19.39
CA ILE A 58 -10.24 7.60 18.47
C ILE A 58 -9.49 8.91 18.75
N THR A 59 -9.16 9.21 19.99
CA THR A 59 -8.30 10.35 20.32
C THR A 59 -6.93 10.20 19.66
N MET A 60 -6.33 9.00 19.76
CA MET A 60 -5.06 8.68 19.13
C MET A 60 -5.14 8.77 17.60
N ALA A 61 -6.18 8.22 16.99
CA ALA A 61 -6.42 8.30 15.54
C ALA A 61 -6.52 9.75 15.06
N LYS A 62 -7.26 10.61 15.79
CA LYS A 62 -7.41 12.04 15.48
C LYS A 62 -6.08 12.79 15.58
N ASN A 63 -5.30 12.53 16.61
CA ASN A 63 -3.97 13.15 16.78
C ASN A 63 -3.01 12.75 15.65
N ALA A 64 -2.99 11.49 15.27
CA ALA A 64 -2.22 11.00 14.14
C ALA A 64 -2.73 11.58 12.79
N ALA A 65 -4.05 11.71 12.62
CA ALA A 65 -4.63 12.35 11.43
C ALA A 65 -4.29 13.84 11.35
N THR A 66 -4.27 14.55 12.48
CA THR A 66 -3.83 15.95 12.54
C THR A 66 -2.41 16.10 12.01
N PHE A 67 -1.48 15.23 12.43
CA PHE A 67 -0.12 15.23 11.91
C PHE A 67 -0.07 15.05 10.39
N LEU A 68 -0.79 14.06 9.83
CA LEU A 68 -0.82 13.84 8.37
C LEU A 68 -1.40 15.05 7.63
N ILE A 69 -2.41 15.70 8.20
CA ILE A 69 -3.02 16.91 7.62
C ILE A 69 -2.02 18.06 7.60
N ASP A 70 -1.33 18.29 8.72
CA ASP A 70 -0.35 19.40 8.85
C ASP A 70 0.85 19.21 7.92
N MET A 71 1.26 17.97 7.68
CA MET A 71 2.34 17.62 6.77
C MET A 71 1.94 17.61 5.29
N SER A 72 0.64 17.61 4.99
CA SER A 72 0.16 17.54 3.61
C SER A 72 0.40 18.82 2.84
N ARG A 73 0.56 18.68 1.52
CA ARG A 73 0.59 19.84 0.63
C ARG A 73 -0.73 20.63 0.71
N PRO A 74 -0.65 21.98 0.70
CA PRO A 74 -1.84 22.82 0.78
C PRO A 74 -2.72 22.68 -0.46
N GLU A 75 -3.98 23.07 -0.32
CA GLU A 75 -4.90 23.21 -1.44
C GLU A 75 -4.31 24.16 -2.50
N GLY A 76 -4.45 23.80 -3.77
CA GLY A 76 -3.87 24.57 -4.88
C GLY A 76 -2.43 24.19 -5.25
N ALA A 77 -1.72 23.41 -4.41
CA ALA A 77 -0.42 22.85 -4.79
C ALA A 77 -0.57 21.75 -5.85
N PRO A 78 0.48 21.47 -6.65
CA PRO A 78 0.45 20.35 -7.61
C PRO A 78 0.08 19.00 -6.99
N LEU A 79 0.59 18.71 -5.78
CA LEU A 79 0.26 17.51 -5.00
C LEU A 79 -0.70 17.84 -3.85
N ALA A 80 -1.74 18.65 -4.10
CA ALA A 80 -2.68 19.08 -3.07
C ALA A 80 -3.19 17.90 -2.22
N PHE A 81 -3.21 18.08 -0.91
CA PHE A 81 -3.67 17.12 0.09
C PHE A 81 -2.77 15.88 0.28
N PHE A 82 -1.72 15.68 -0.50
CA PHE A 82 -0.81 14.55 -0.29
C PHE A 82 0.07 14.79 0.94
N PRO A 83 0.07 13.88 1.93
CA PRO A 83 1.13 13.83 2.92
C PRO A 83 2.44 13.33 2.27
N PRO A 84 3.61 13.62 2.86
CA PRO A 84 4.87 13.13 2.33
C PRO A 84 5.06 11.64 2.62
N THR A 85 5.82 10.95 1.74
CA THR A 85 6.34 9.62 2.04
C THR A 85 7.36 9.64 3.17
N TYR A 86 8.21 10.68 3.23
CA TYR A 86 9.35 10.75 4.14
C TYR A 86 9.18 11.87 5.16
N TYR A 87 9.64 11.60 6.39
CA TYR A 87 9.64 12.56 7.50
C TYR A 87 10.99 12.59 8.18
N LEU A 88 11.51 13.80 8.41
CA LEU A 88 12.83 14.06 8.97
C LEU A 88 14.00 13.46 8.17
N ASP A 89 15.18 13.80 8.62
CA ASP A 89 16.46 13.31 8.08
C ASP A 89 16.81 11.91 8.60
N TYR A 90 15.98 10.94 8.30
CA TYR A 90 16.26 9.54 8.66
C TYR A 90 17.03 8.82 7.54
N VAL A 91 17.49 7.58 7.79
CA VAL A 91 18.38 6.87 6.86
C VAL A 91 17.86 6.85 5.42
N SER A 92 16.58 6.59 5.23
CA SER A 92 15.98 6.55 3.88
C SER A 92 15.70 7.94 3.31
N SER A 93 15.26 8.89 4.12
CA SER A 93 14.99 10.27 3.67
C SER A 93 16.25 11.07 3.31
N LYS A 94 17.39 10.71 3.90
CA LYS A 94 18.70 11.31 3.59
C LYS A 94 19.29 10.90 2.26
N ARG A 95 18.79 9.85 1.63
CA ARG A 95 19.30 9.43 0.34
C ARG A 95 18.96 10.45 -0.73
N ASP A 96 19.92 10.79 -1.57
CA ASP A 96 19.76 11.80 -2.64
C ASP A 96 18.55 11.52 -3.55
N TRP A 97 18.24 10.24 -3.77
CA TRP A 97 17.09 9.83 -4.57
C TRP A 97 15.74 9.95 -3.85
N ASN A 98 15.71 10.28 -2.55
CA ASN A 98 14.51 10.47 -1.73
C ASN A 98 14.34 11.91 -1.25
N GLN A 99 15.43 12.65 -1.10
CA GLN A 99 15.38 14.00 -0.53
C GLN A 99 14.49 14.94 -1.37
N GLY A 100 13.49 15.55 -0.73
CA GLY A 100 12.55 16.44 -1.38
C GLY A 100 11.55 15.74 -2.33
N LYS A 101 11.47 14.41 -2.30
CA LYS A 101 10.64 13.60 -3.18
C LYS A 101 9.57 12.84 -2.39
N THR A 102 8.59 12.28 -3.11
CA THR A 102 7.55 11.43 -2.51
C THR A 102 7.19 10.30 -3.48
N MET A 103 6.80 9.15 -2.92
CA MET A 103 6.22 8.06 -3.70
C MET A 103 4.79 8.43 -4.07
N THR A 104 4.47 8.38 -5.36
CA THR A 104 3.22 8.93 -5.87
C THR A 104 1.98 8.25 -5.26
N LEU A 105 2.01 6.92 -5.10
CA LEU A 105 0.81 6.19 -4.69
C LEU A 105 0.65 6.01 -3.17
N GLU A 106 1.63 6.38 -2.36
CA GLU A 106 1.51 6.19 -0.90
C GLU A 106 0.43 7.06 -0.25
N ALA A 107 0.07 8.20 -0.85
CA ALA A 107 -1.03 9.02 -0.36
C ALA A 107 -2.39 8.27 -0.33
N CYS A 108 -2.55 7.17 -1.09
CA CYS A 108 -3.71 6.30 -1.00
C CYS A 108 -3.89 5.72 0.42
N ALA A 109 -2.80 5.38 1.11
CA ALA A 109 -2.85 4.88 2.48
C ALA A 109 -3.45 5.91 3.44
N ALA A 110 -3.03 7.18 3.32
CA ALA A 110 -3.63 8.28 4.07
C ALA A 110 -5.10 8.51 3.69
N GLY A 111 -5.43 8.43 2.39
CA GLY A 111 -6.81 8.52 1.90
C GLY A 111 -7.73 7.48 2.54
N HIS A 112 -7.31 6.21 2.55
CA HIS A 112 -8.03 5.14 3.25
C HIS A 112 -8.17 5.39 4.75
N ALA A 113 -7.12 5.88 5.40
CA ALA A 113 -7.14 6.18 6.83
C ALA A 113 -8.14 7.32 7.16
N PHE A 114 -8.18 8.37 6.35
CA PHE A 114 -9.16 9.44 6.50
C PHE A 114 -10.59 8.94 6.27
N LEU A 115 -10.84 8.07 5.30
CA LEU A 115 -12.16 7.47 5.10
C LEU A 115 -12.58 6.59 6.29
N ASP A 116 -11.68 5.76 6.84
CA ASP A 116 -11.98 4.94 8.01
C ASP A 116 -12.34 5.81 9.22
N LEU A 117 -11.64 6.94 9.40
CA LEU A 117 -11.90 7.87 10.49
C LEU A 117 -13.20 8.65 10.28
N TYR A 118 -13.50 9.04 9.04
CA TYR A 118 -14.80 9.62 8.67
C TYR A 118 -15.95 8.66 8.92
N ASP A 119 -15.85 7.42 8.49
CA ASP A 119 -16.89 6.38 8.68
C ASP A 119 -17.21 6.14 10.15
N TYR A 120 -16.23 6.30 11.02
CA TYR A 120 -16.42 6.15 12.46
C TYR A 120 -16.97 7.42 13.14
N THR A 121 -16.45 8.59 12.75
CA THR A 121 -16.70 9.85 13.47
C THR A 121 -17.81 10.71 12.86
N GLY A 122 -18.09 10.55 11.57
CA GLY A 122 -18.95 11.44 10.78
C GLY A 122 -18.32 12.81 10.50
N ASP A 123 -17.05 13.05 10.88
CA ASP A 123 -16.40 14.36 10.72
C ASP A 123 -16.02 14.60 9.27
N GLN A 124 -16.67 15.57 8.65
CA GLN A 124 -16.53 15.94 7.25
C GLN A 124 -15.10 16.38 6.88
N LEU A 125 -14.29 16.81 7.84
CA LEU A 125 -12.88 17.13 7.61
C LEU A 125 -12.16 15.97 6.97
N TYR A 126 -12.29 14.77 7.51
CA TYR A 126 -11.59 13.58 7.01
C TYR A 126 -12.08 13.13 5.64
N TYR A 127 -13.39 13.19 5.42
CA TYR A 127 -13.96 12.95 4.08
C TYR A 127 -13.36 13.91 3.05
N ASN A 128 -13.36 15.21 3.33
CA ASN A 128 -12.83 16.22 2.43
C ASN A 128 -11.33 16.02 2.14
N ARG A 129 -10.55 15.57 3.14
CA ARG A 129 -9.12 15.23 2.94
C ARG A 129 -8.95 14.05 1.99
N ALA A 130 -9.73 12.99 2.16
CA ALA A 130 -9.71 11.84 1.27
C ALA A 130 -10.11 12.24 -0.17
N ILE A 131 -11.21 12.98 -0.34
CA ILE A 131 -11.65 13.46 -1.66
C ILE A 131 -10.59 14.34 -2.32
N GLY A 132 -9.94 15.23 -1.56
CA GLY A 132 -8.84 16.07 -2.06
C GLY A 132 -7.66 15.25 -2.58
N ILE A 133 -7.31 14.14 -1.91
CA ILE A 133 -6.29 13.19 -2.39
C ILE A 133 -6.75 12.55 -3.72
N ALA A 134 -7.99 12.10 -3.82
CA ALA A 134 -8.51 11.50 -5.05
C ALA A 134 -8.58 12.49 -6.22
N ASP A 135 -8.97 13.74 -5.95
CA ASP A 135 -8.97 14.82 -6.96
C ASP A 135 -7.55 15.12 -7.49
N THR A 136 -6.55 14.99 -6.63
CA THR A 136 -5.16 15.14 -7.04
C THR A 136 -4.70 13.97 -7.91
N TYR A 137 -5.07 12.74 -7.58
CA TYR A 137 -4.80 11.60 -8.47
C TYR A 137 -5.46 11.75 -9.84
N LEU A 138 -6.70 12.24 -9.89
CA LEU A 138 -7.39 12.47 -11.17
C LEU A 138 -6.62 13.45 -12.09
N LYS A 139 -5.96 14.46 -11.49
CA LYS A 139 -5.14 15.44 -12.24
C LYS A 139 -3.77 14.90 -12.65
N LEU A 140 -3.20 13.97 -11.86
CA LEU A 140 -1.85 13.42 -12.08
C LEU A 140 -1.84 12.27 -13.10
N GLN A 141 -2.99 11.68 -13.40
CA GLN A 141 -3.05 10.55 -14.31
C GLN A 141 -2.55 10.95 -15.72
N ARG A 142 -1.61 10.17 -16.24
CA ARG A 142 -1.12 10.33 -17.61
C ARG A 142 -2.17 9.87 -18.61
N GLU A 143 -1.99 10.26 -19.88
CA GLU A 143 -2.91 9.89 -20.96
C GLU A 143 -3.03 8.37 -21.14
N ASP A 144 -1.91 7.65 -20.94
CA ASP A 144 -1.85 6.17 -20.99
C ASP A 144 -2.44 5.48 -19.75
N GLY A 145 -2.89 6.23 -18.76
CA GLY A 145 -3.43 5.70 -17.51
C GLY A 145 -2.41 5.47 -16.41
N SER A 146 -1.10 5.55 -16.71
CA SER A 146 -0.03 5.31 -15.75
C SER A 146 0.23 6.49 -14.82
N TYR A 147 1.05 6.22 -13.79
CA TYR A 147 1.58 7.22 -12.85
C TYR A 147 3.09 7.03 -12.68
N PRO A 148 3.87 8.12 -12.49
CA PRO A 148 5.27 7.99 -12.11
C PRO A 148 5.38 7.32 -10.72
N ILE A 149 6.41 6.53 -10.49
CA ILE A 149 6.60 5.90 -9.18
C ILE A 149 6.95 6.94 -8.11
N LYS A 150 7.75 7.94 -8.47
CA LYS A 150 8.27 8.96 -7.57
C LYS A 150 8.23 10.34 -8.24
N VAL A 151 7.83 11.35 -7.47
CA VAL A 151 7.73 12.74 -7.93
C VAL A 151 8.44 13.67 -6.95
N ASP A 152 8.82 14.85 -7.42
CA ASP A 152 9.22 15.95 -6.55
C ASP A 152 8.03 16.41 -5.70
N PHE A 153 8.23 16.53 -4.38
CA PHE A 153 7.11 16.77 -3.45
C PHE A 153 6.55 18.20 -3.55
N VAL A 154 7.29 19.14 -4.12
CA VAL A 154 6.87 20.53 -4.27
C VAL A 154 6.22 20.76 -5.62
N THR A 155 6.86 20.30 -6.69
CA THR A 155 6.44 20.57 -8.07
C THR A 155 5.51 19.52 -8.65
N GLY A 156 5.52 18.29 -8.11
CA GLY A 156 4.78 17.15 -8.66
C GLY A 156 5.43 16.54 -9.91
N GLU A 157 6.58 17.05 -10.34
CA GLU A 157 7.27 16.57 -11.53
C GLU A 157 7.86 15.17 -11.33
N PRO A 158 7.76 14.28 -12.32
CA PRO A 158 8.35 12.95 -12.25
C PRO A 158 9.87 13.01 -12.04
N VAL A 159 10.38 12.16 -11.14
CA VAL A 159 11.82 12.03 -10.87
C VAL A 159 12.52 11.25 -11.98
N ASN A 160 11.83 10.29 -12.59
CA ASN A 160 12.32 9.44 -13.66
C ASN A 160 11.14 8.82 -14.44
N GLU A 161 11.44 7.96 -15.42
CA GLU A 161 10.44 7.32 -16.27
C GLU A 161 9.85 6.02 -15.69
N VAL A 162 10.25 5.61 -14.49
CA VAL A 162 9.71 4.40 -13.85
C VAL A 162 8.25 4.63 -13.44
N ARG A 163 7.42 3.62 -13.71
CA ARG A 163 5.98 3.68 -13.44
C ARG A 163 5.63 2.94 -12.14
N ALA A 164 4.62 3.43 -11.46
CA ALA A 164 4.08 2.79 -10.27
C ALA A 164 3.10 1.67 -10.65
N MET A 165 3.07 0.60 -9.83
CA MET A 165 2.03 -0.43 -9.92
C MET A 165 0.76 0.05 -9.20
N LEU A 166 -0.37 0.05 -9.90
CA LEU A 166 -1.52 0.87 -9.54
C LEU A 166 -2.49 0.24 -8.54
N HIS A 167 -2.27 -0.99 -8.09
CA HIS A 167 -3.20 -1.67 -7.17
C HIS A 167 -3.62 -0.84 -5.93
N PRO A 168 -2.77 -0.01 -5.28
CA PRO A 168 -3.23 0.80 -4.16
C PRO A 168 -4.25 1.86 -4.58
N LEU A 169 -4.02 2.49 -5.74
CA LEU A 169 -4.91 3.51 -6.27
C LEU A 169 -6.22 2.91 -6.79
N LEU A 170 -6.14 1.77 -7.48
CA LEU A 170 -7.32 1.05 -7.97
C LEU A 170 -8.24 0.64 -6.81
N ASN A 171 -7.68 0.08 -5.73
CA ASN A 171 -8.44 -0.23 -4.52
C ASN A 171 -9.04 1.02 -3.85
N TYR A 172 -8.31 2.14 -3.88
CA TYR A 172 -8.81 3.40 -3.33
C TYR A 172 -10.00 3.94 -4.13
N VAL A 173 -9.89 3.98 -5.45
CA VAL A 173 -10.97 4.40 -6.34
C VAL A 173 -12.17 3.47 -6.24
N LEU A 174 -11.95 2.16 -6.22
CA LEU A 174 -13.01 1.16 -6.05
C LEU A 174 -13.78 1.39 -4.73
N ARG A 175 -13.08 1.70 -3.63
CA ARG A 175 -13.73 2.06 -2.37
C ARG A 175 -14.59 3.32 -2.51
N LEU A 176 -14.09 4.37 -3.17
CA LEU A 176 -14.81 5.62 -3.39
C LEU A 176 -16.08 5.39 -4.23
N HIS A 177 -15.99 4.54 -5.25
CA HIS A 177 -17.13 4.15 -6.06
C HIS A 177 -18.16 3.36 -5.23
N ASN A 178 -17.75 2.21 -4.66
CA ASN A 178 -18.66 1.27 -4.03
C ASN A 178 -19.26 1.78 -2.72
N GLN A 179 -18.48 2.47 -1.91
CA GLN A 179 -18.93 2.89 -0.58
C GLN A 179 -19.59 4.27 -0.58
N TYR A 180 -19.19 5.16 -1.49
CA TYR A 180 -19.64 6.55 -1.50
C TYR A 180 -20.35 6.96 -2.81
N GLY A 181 -20.46 6.08 -3.80
CA GLY A 181 -21.12 6.36 -5.08
C GLY A 181 -20.40 7.40 -5.94
N LEU A 182 -19.09 7.57 -5.77
CA LEU A 182 -18.31 8.60 -6.45
C LEU A 182 -17.76 8.12 -7.79
N THR A 183 -18.58 8.19 -8.81
CA THR A 183 -18.24 7.73 -10.18
C THR A 183 -17.26 8.64 -10.94
N LYS A 184 -17.02 9.86 -10.46
CA LYS A 184 -16.08 10.79 -11.13
C LYS A 184 -14.63 10.29 -11.22
N TYR A 185 -14.27 9.29 -10.41
CA TYR A 185 -12.94 8.69 -10.38
C TYR A 185 -12.83 7.39 -11.19
N ASP A 186 -13.93 6.89 -11.76
CA ASP A 186 -13.94 5.63 -12.49
C ASP A 186 -12.96 5.65 -13.67
N SER A 187 -12.78 6.80 -14.32
CA SER A 187 -11.78 6.98 -15.38
C SER A 187 -10.33 6.70 -14.93
N ILE A 188 -10.02 6.87 -13.63
CA ILE A 188 -8.71 6.50 -13.08
C ILE A 188 -8.57 4.98 -13.11
N ALA A 189 -9.60 4.26 -12.66
CA ALA A 189 -9.60 2.81 -12.65
C ALA A 189 -9.60 2.24 -14.08
N GLU A 190 -10.46 2.71 -14.96
CA GLU A 190 -10.56 2.23 -16.36
C GLU A 190 -9.23 2.33 -17.11
N LYS A 191 -8.60 3.51 -17.09
CA LYS A 191 -7.32 3.73 -17.79
C LYS A 191 -6.16 3.04 -17.07
N GLY A 192 -6.15 3.08 -15.73
CA GLY A 192 -5.10 2.48 -14.94
C GLY A 192 -5.09 0.95 -15.04
N GLU A 193 -6.26 0.31 -14.98
CA GLU A 193 -6.39 -1.13 -15.16
C GLU A 193 -6.00 -1.56 -16.57
N LYS A 194 -6.41 -0.78 -17.57
CA LYS A 194 -5.98 -1.03 -18.95
C LYS A 194 -4.45 -1.01 -19.06
N TRP A 195 -3.80 0.02 -18.52
CA TRP A 195 -2.33 0.11 -18.52
C TRP A 195 -1.69 -1.04 -17.76
N MET A 196 -2.22 -1.40 -16.59
CA MET A 196 -1.71 -2.54 -15.82
C MET A 196 -1.77 -3.84 -16.62
N ASN A 197 -2.90 -4.13 -17.24
CA ASN A 197 -3.11 -5.38 -17.98
C ASN A 197 -2.30 -5.44 -19.30
N GLU A 198 -2.32 -4.37 -20.08
CA GLU A 198 -1.70 -4.34 -21.42
C GLU A 198 -0.19 -4.08 -21.39
N VAL A 199 0.35 -3.51 -20.30
CA VAL A 199 1.76 -3.14 -20.22
C VAL A 199 2.48 -3.87 -19.08
N ALA A 200 2.02 -3.72 -17.84
CA ALA A 200 2.75 -4.28 -16.71
C ALA A 200 2.64 -5.80 -16.62
N VAL A 201 1.43 -6.34 -16.77
CA VAL A 201 1.17 -7.79 -16.69
C VAL A 201 1.75 -8.50 -17.91
N GLU A 202 1.52 -7.99 -19.12
CA GLU A 202 2.04 -8.58 -20.35
C GLU A 202 3.58 -8.67 -20.36
N ALA A 203 4.25 -7.62 -19.87
CA ALA A 203 5.71 -7.60 -19.77
C ALA A 203 6.26 -8.31 -18.51
N PHE A 204 5.41 -8.75 -17.59
CA PHE A 204 5.78 -9.19 -16.23
C PHE A 204 6.66 -8.17 -15.49
N ASN A 205 6.48 -6.89 -15.78
CA ASN A 205 7.23 -5.80 -15.15
C ASN A 205 6.48 -5.28 -13.93
N MET A 206 6.43 -6.07 -12.88
CA MET A 206 5.76 -5.74 -11.63
C MET A 206 6.72 -5.02 -10.68
N THR A 207 7.03 -3.77 -11.03
CA THR A 207 7.94 -2.91 -10.28
C THR A 207 7.50 -2.74 -8.83
N GLY A 208 8.44 -2.89 -7.90
CA GLY A 208 8.19 -2.75 -6.47
C GLY A 208 8.02 -1.31 -6.01
N GLN A 209 7.76 -1.18 -4.72
CA GLN A 209 7.93 0.07 -4.01
C GLN A 209 9.41 0.30 -3.75
N PHE A 210 9.88 1.52 -3.90
CA PHE A 210 11.29 1.88 -3.71
C PHE A 210 11.41 3.13 -2.85
N GLU A 211 10.73 3.10 -1.71
CA GLU A 211 10.83 4.18 -0.74
C GLU A 211 12.24 4.31 -0.16
N ASP A 212 12.97 3.22 -0.03
CA ASP A 212 14.30 3.17 0.60
C ASP A 212 15.44 2.84 -0.35
N VAL A 213 15.18 2.45 -1.59
CA VAL A 213 16.21 2.17 -2.59
C VAL A 213 16.01 2.98 -3.87
N SER A 214 17.09 3.13 -4.66
CA SER A 214 16.99 3.74 -5.99
C SER A 214 16.50 2.70 -6.99
N VAL A 215 15.56 3.10 -7.85
CA VAL A 215 15.12 2.30 -9.00
C VAL A 215 16.02 2.47 -10.22
N LEU A 216 16.93 3.45 -10.20
CA LEU A 216 17.83 3.72 -11.33
C LEU A 216 18.90 2.63 -11.43
N GLY A 217 19.08 2.11 -12.64
CA GLY A 217 20.07 1.08 -12.93
C GLY A 217 19.67 -0.33 -12.49
N LEU A 218 18.41 -0.55 -12.10
CA LEU A 218 17.87 -1.90 -11.90
C LEU A 218 17.29 -2.43 -13.21
N GLU A 219 17.65 -3.64 -13.55
CA GLU A 219 16.97 -4.37 -14.63
C GLU A 219 15.53 -4.74 -14.20
N PRO A 220 14.56 -4.83 -15.13
CA PRO A 220 13.19 -5.15 -14.79
C PRO A 220 13.02 -6.39 -13.90
N TYR A 221 13.77 -7.46 -14.17
CA TYR A 221 13.71 -8.70 -13.37
C TYR A 221 14.29 -8.54 -11.95
N GLU A 222 15.25 -7.64 -11.74
CA GLU A 222 15.77 -7.32 -10.40
C GLU A 222 14.75 -6.56 -9.56
N ASN A 223 13.75 -5.99 -10.22
CA ASN A 223 12.76 -5.13 -9.65
C ASN A 223 11.41 -5.84 -9.41
N LEU A 224 11.30 -7.11 -9.79
CA LEU A 224 10.09 -7.89 -9.52
C LEU A 224 9.85 -8.03 -8.03
N THR A 225 8.61 -7.88 -7.63
CA THR A 225 8.20 -8.02 -6.22
C THR A 225 6.79 -8.58 -6.08
N ASN A 226 6.60 -9.47 -5.13
CA ASN A 226 5.29 -9.99 -4.81
C ASN A 226 4.38 -8.96 -4.12
N CYS A 227 4.96 -7.91 -3.53
CA CYS A 227 4.20 -6.79 -2.95
C CYS A 227 3.40 -5.99 -3.98
N THR A 228 3.58 -6.26 -5.28
CA THR A 228 2.78 -5.67 -6.35
C THR A 228 2.00 -6.72 -7.13
N ALA A 229 2.62 -7.84 -7.47
CA ALA A 229 1.98 -8.90 -8.25
C ALA A 229 0.80 -9.55 -7.50
N ALA A 230 1.02 -10.02 -6.28
CA ALA A 230 -0.04 -10.67 -5.50
C ALA A 230 -1.21 -9.72 -5.14
N PRO A 231 -0.99 -8.47 -4.66
CA PRO A 231 -2.09 -7.54 -4.44
C PRO A 231 -2.85 -7.14 -5.69
N TYR A 232 -2.20 -7.08 -6.87
CA TYR A 232 -2.92 -6.83 -8.10
C TYR A 232 -3.75 -8.05 -8.53
N ALA A 233 -3.25 -9.27 -8.33
CA ALA A 233 -4.04 -10.48 -8.52
C ALA A 233 -5.29 -10.48 -7.62
N SER A 234 -5.14 -10.14 -6.33
CA SER A 234 -6.27 -9.98 -5.41
C SER A 234 -7.26 -8.92 -5.90
N TYR A 235 -6.78 -7.77 -6.39
CA TYR A 235 -7.67 -6.74 -6.96
C TYR A 235 -8.52 -7.31 -8.11
N LEU A 236 -7.92 -8.02 -9.07
CA LEU A 236 -8.63 -8.61 -10.21
C LEU A 236 -9.68 -9.65 -9.78
N LEU A 237 -9.36 -10.46 -8.76
CA LEU A 237 -10.24 -11.51 -8.22
C LEU A 237 -11.37 -10.96 -7.33
N ASN A 238 -11.26 -9.75 -6.85
CA ASN A 238 -12.28 -9.10 -6.02
C ASN A 238 -13.18 -8.11 -6.80
N LYS A 239 -13.07 -8.07 -8.13
CA LYS A 239 -13.97 -7.27 -8.97
C LYS A 239 -15.39 -7.83 -8.93
N GLU A 240 -16.40 -6.98 -8.98
CA GLU A 240 -17.81 -7.38 -9.04
C GLU A 240 -18.10 -8.26 -10.27
N ASN A 241 -17.50 -7.93 -11.41
CA ASN A 241 -17.63 -8.64 -12.67
C ASN A 241 -16.25 -9.09 -13.16
N ILE A 242 -15.82 -10.28 -12.72
CA ILE A 242 -14.55 -10.88 -13.10
C ILE A 242 -14.67 -11.44 -14.51
N THR A 243 -13.82 -10.98 -15.43
CA THR A 243 -13.74 -11.54 -16.79
C THR A 243 -12.79 -12.74 -16.85
N GLU A 244 -12.84 -13.51 -17.96
CA GLU A 244 -11.87 -14.59 -18.20
C GLU A 244 -10.42 -14.07 -18.25
N ILE A 245 -10.23 -12.86 -18.78
CA ILE A 245 -8.92 -12.20 -18.84
C ILE A 245 -8.44 -11.83 -17.43
N ASP A 246 -9.31 -11.26 -16.59
CA ASP A 246 -8.97 -10.94 -15.19
C ASP A 246 -8.53 -12.20 -14.43
N LEU A 247 -9.29 -13.28 -14.58
CA LEU A 247 -8.97 -14.56 -13.94
C LEU A 247 -7.64 -15.14 -14.45
N GLN A 248 -7.38 -15.07 -15.76
CA GLN A 248 -6.11 -15.54 -16.32
C GLN A 248 -4.93 -14.70 -15.83
N ASN A 249 -5.05 -13.35 -15.90
CA ASN A 249 -4.02 -12.44 -15.41
C ASN A 249 -3.74 -12.67 -13.92
N ALA A 250 -4.78 -12.84 -13.09
CA ALA A 250 -4.62 -13.13 -11.67
C ALA A 250 -3.86 -14.45 -11.43
N LYS A 251 -4.18 -15.51 -12.17
CA LYS A 251 -3.46 -16.79 -12.10
C LYS A 251 -1.99 -16.67 -12.50
N ASP A 252 -1.70 -15.89 -13.55
CA ASP A 252 -0.32 -15.69 -14.01
C ASP A 252 0.50 -14.88 -13.01
N LEU A 253 -0.11 -13.86 -12.37
CA LEU A 253 0.53 -13.08 -11.32
C LEU A 253 0.76 -13.91 -10.04
N ILE A 254 -0.19 -14.75 -9.65
CA ILE A 254 -0.03 -15.66 -8.51
C ILE A 254 1.07 -16.68 -8.80
N ARG A 255 1.11 -17.22 -10.01
CA ARG A 255 2.18 -18.12 -10.44
C ARG A 255 3.54 -17.43 -10.41
N LEU A 256 3.64 -16.18 -10.88
CA LEU A 256 4.88 -15.39 -10.77
C LEU A 256 5.32 -15.26 -9.30
N SER A 257 4.39 -14.89 -8.41
CA SER A 257 4.68 -14.75 -6.98
C SER A 257 5.11 -16.09 -6.34
N GLU A 258 4.49 -17.19 -6.74
CA GLU A 258 4.84 -18.53 -6.25
C GLU A 258 6.20 -18.99 -6.78
N ASP A 259 6.42 -18.91 -8.09
CA ASP A 259 7.63 -19.43 -8.76
C ASP A 259 8.87 -18.61 -8.41
N GLN A 260 8.74 -17.30 -8.18
CA GLN A 260 9.87 -16.40 -8.00
C GLN A 260 10.15 -16.03 -6.55
N PHE A 261 9.11 -16.01 -5.70
CA PHE A 261 9.22 -15.41 -4.36
C PHE A 261 8.75 -16.31 -3.22
N THR A 262 8.02 -17.40 -3.49
CA THR A 262 7.53 -18.30 -2.45
C THR A 262 8.38 -19.58 -2.42
N PHE A 263 8.94 -19.88 -1.26
CA PHE A 263 9.77 -21.04 -1.04
C PHE A 263 9.07 -21.99 -0.07
N TRP A 264 8.83 -23.20 -0.54
CA TRP A 264 8.12 -24.25 0.19
C TRP A 264 9.07 -25.21 0.92
N ASP A 265 10.39 -24.97 0.81
CA ASP A 265 11.45 -25.70 1.46
C ASP A 265 12.44 -24.72 2.13
N ILE A 266 13.37 -25.25 2.93
CA ILE A 266 14.37 -24.42 3.63
C ILE A 266 15.35 -23.82 2.61
N VAL A 267 15.43 -22.49 2.59
CA VAL A 267 16.28 -21.73 1.67
C VAL A 267 17.43 -21.06 2.42
N PRO A 268 18.69 -21.29 2.04
CA PRO A 268 19.81 -20.48 2.51
C PRO A 268 19.78 -19.13 1.82
N ASN A 269 20.04 -18.05 2.55
CA ASN A 269 20.15 -16.74 1.93
C ASN A 269 21.59 -16.33 1.63
N GLU A 270 21.77 -15.44 0.66
CA GLU A 270 23.07 -14.93 0.23
C GLU A 270 23.83 -14.13 1.28
N HIS A 271 23.12 -13.55 2.26
CA HIS A 271 23.71 -12.76 3.34
C HIS A 271 24.20 -13.59 4.53
N GLY A 272 24.24 -14.92 4.39
CA GLY A 272 24.71 -15.81 5.44
C GLY A 272 23.82 -15.87 6.68
N VAL A 273 22.64 -15.24 6.66
CA VAL A 273 21.59 -15.45 7.66
C VAL A 273 20.96 -16.80 7.36
N LYS A 274 21.75 -17.64 7.00
CA LYS A 274 21.59 -19.00 7.21
C LYS A 274 20.44 -19.71 6.52
N ARG A 275 19.18 -19.52 6.91
CA ARG A 275 18.04 -20.23 6.33
C ARG A 275 16.74 -19.56 6.70
N PHE A 276 15.81 -19.54 5.77
CA PHE A 276 14.42 -19.20 6.06
C PHE A 276 13.65 -20.48 6.41
N ALA A 277 12.80 -20.41 7.44
CA ALA A 277 11.85 -21.47 7.68
C ALA A 277 10.80 -21.45 6.56
N ALA A 278 10.61 -22.57 5.88
CA ALA A 278 9.59 -22.70 4.85
C ALA A 278 8.25 -23.18 5.45
N PRO A 279 7.12 -22.77 4.85
CA PRO A 279 7.06 -21.89 3.71
C PRO A 279 7.42 -20.45 4.07
N CYS A 280 8.06 -19.73 3.15
CA CYS A 280 8.38 -18.32 3.30
C CYS A 280 8.21 -17.58 1.98
N VAL A 281 8.00 -16.26 2.07
CA VAL A 281 7.85 -15.39 0.92
C VAL A 281 8.87 -14.26 1.00
N VAL A 282 9.67 -14.08 -0.05
CA VAL A 282 10.58 -12.95 -0.15
C VAL A 282 9.88 -11.75 -0.78
N GLU A 283 10.27 -10.56 -0.35
CA GLU A 283 9.66 -9.33 -0.82
C GLU A 283 10.04 -9.02 -2.27
N GLN A 284 11.35 -9.06 -2.56
CA GLN A 284 11.90 -8.70 -3.86
C GLN A 284 12.96 -9.70 -4.29
N TYR A 285 13.01 -9.99 -5.58
CA TYR A 285 13.97 -10.90 -6.18
C TYR A 285 15.42 -10.57 -5.81
N LYS A 286 15.79 -9.30 -5.86
CA LYS A 286 17.17 -8.85 -5.60
C LYS A 286 17.62 -9.06 -4.16
N TYR A 287 16.74 -8.91 -3.20
CA TYR A 287 17.14 -8.84 -1.78
C TYR A 287 16.95 -10.13 -0.99
N TRP A 288 16.16 -11.07 -1.49
CA TRP A 288 15.95 -12.39 -0.90
C TRP A 288 15.58 -12.36 0.60
N THR A 289 14.91 -11.31 1.03
CA THR A 289 14.51 -11.14 2.43
C THR A 289 13.04 -11.50 2.60
N PRO A 290 12.68 -12.47 3.45
CA PRO A 290 11.30 -12.78 3.75
C PRO A 290 10.69 -11.65 4.59
N VAL A 291 9.45 -11.28 4.26
CA VAL A 291 8.70 -10.24 4.95
C VAL A 291 7.29 -10.73 5.20
N ASP A 292 6.81 -10.56 6.44
CA ASP A 292 5.46 -11.02 6.83
C ASP A 292 4.35 -10.43 5.95
N ALA A 293 4.49 -9.16 5.57
CA ALA A 293 3.53 -8.51 4.65
C ALA A 293 3.48 -9.22 3.29
N SER A 294 4.61 -9.73 2.81
CA SER A 294 4.70 -10.49 1.56
C SER A 294 3.99 -11.84 1.67
N ALA A 295 4.19 -12.56 2.77
CA ALA A 295 3.48 -13.80 3.04
C ALA A 295 1.97 -13.58 3.13
N HIS A 296 1.55 -12.50 3.79
CA HIS A 296 0.14 -12.11 3.84
C HIS A 296 -0.44 -11.84 2.45
N ASN A 297 0.24 -11.03 1.62
CA ASN A 297 -0.24 -10.70 0.28
C ASN A 297 -0.42 -11.94 -0.60
N VAL A 298 0.55 -12.86 -0.59
CA VAL A 298 0.46 -14.09 -1.39
C VAL A 298 -0.61 -15.04 -0.83
N SER A 299 -0.72 -15.15 0.51
CA SER A 299 -1.78 -15.93 1.16
C SER A 299 -3.16 -15.42 0.77
N MET A 300 -3.37 -14.09 0.79
CA MET A 300 -4.64 -13.49 0.39
C MET A 300 -4.95 -13.73 -1.09
N ALA A 301 -3.97 -13.60 -1.98
CA ALA A 301 -4.17 -13.88 -3.41
C ALA A 301 -4.59 -15.34 -3.66
N PHE A 302 -3.99 -16.31 -2.94
CA PHE A 302 -4.45 -17.71 -3.01
C PHE A 302 -5.85 -17.90 -2.43
N LEU A 303 -6.21 -17.20 -1.36
CA LEU A 303 -7.55 -17.29 -0.78
C LEU A 303 -8.60 -16.72 -1.75
N ASP A 304 -8.34 -15.54 -2.33
CA ASP A 304 -9.21 -14.93 -3.33
C ASP A 304 -9.38 -15.85 -4.56
N LEU A 305 -8.28 -16.48 -5.00
CA LEU A 305 -8.35 -17.46 -6.09
C LEU A 305 -9.23 -18.66 -5.74
N TYR A 306 -9.13 -19.16 -4.51
CA TYR A 306 -10.00 -20.23 -4.03
C TYR A 306 -11.48 -19.82 -4.01
N GLU A 307 -11.77 -18.60 -3.54
CA GLU A 307 -13.16 -18.10 -3.46
C GLU A 307 -13.80 -17.99 -4.85
N VAL A 308 -13.03 -17.62 -5.86
CA VAL A 308 -13.51 -17.52 -7.25
C VAL A 308 -13.59 -18.88 -7.96
N THR A 309 -12.62 -19.78 -7.73
CA THR A 309 -12.48 -21.01 -8.53
C THR A 309 -12.90 -22.28 -7.82
N GLY A 310 -12.95 -22.27 -6.48
CA GLY A 310 -13.13 -23.47 -5.67
C GLY A 310 -11.93 -24.41 -5.64
N ASP A 311 -10.75 -23.98 -6.12
CA ASP A 311 -9.54 -24.82 -6.16
C ASP A 311 -9.01 -25.14 -4.75
N PRO A 312 -9.11 -26.40 -4.28
CA PRO A 312 -8.68 -26.77 -2.93
C PRO A 312 -7.16 -26.63 -2.75
N LEU A 313 -6.37 -26.65 -3.82
CA LEU A 313 -4.91 -26.44 -3.74
C LEU A 313 -4.60 -25.00 -3.40
N ALA A 314 -5.32 -24.03 -3.98
CA ALA A 314 -5.18 -22.62 -3.64
C ALA A 314 -5.46 -22.39 -2.14
N LEU A 315 -6.55 -22.97 -1.61
CA LEU A 315 -6.84 -22.89 -0.17
C LEU A 315 -5.76 -23.53 0.71
N ALA A 316 -5.21 -24.67 0.29
CA ALA A 316 -4.15 -25.34 1.03
C ALA A 316 -2.88 -24.49 1.07
N LYS A 317 -2.50 -23.85 -0.04
CA LYS A 317 -1.35 -22.94 -0.14
C LYS A 317 -1.56 -21.67 0.70
N ALA A 318 -2.76 -21.06 0.65
CA ALA A 318 -3.10 -19.94 1.50
C ALA A 318 -2.89 -20.27 2.99
N LYS A 319 -3.41 -21.41 3.45
CA LYS A 319 -3.25 -21.87 4.84
C LYS A 319 -1.81 -22.18 5.23
N ALA A 320 -0.99 -22.62 4.29
CA ALA A 320 0.41 -22.94 4.56
C ALA A 320 1.28 -21.68 4.78
N LEU A 321 0.81 -20.50 4.36
CA LEU A 321 1.52 -19.21 4.51
C LEU A 321 1.11 -18.42 5.76
N ILE A 322 0.18 -18.92 6.54
CA ILE A 322 -0.31 -18.31 7.79
C ILE A 322 0.26 -19.07 8.99
#